data_1362e44d6bee44183e0f555fc7321da9
#
_entry.id   1362e44d6bee44183e0f555fc7321da9
#
_cell.length_a   1.000
_cell.length_b   1.000
_cell.length_c   1.000
_cell.angle_alpha   90.00
_cell.angle_beta   90.00
_cell.angle_gamma   90.00
#
_symmetry.space_group_name_H-M   'P 1'
#
loop_
_entity.id
_entity.type
_entity.pdbx_description
1 polymer ?
#
loop_
_entity_poly.entity_id
_entity_poly.type
_entity_poly.pdbx_seq_one_letter_code
_entity_poly.pdbx_strand_id
1 'polypeptide(L)'
;EEFIENGDESYAWPELEEDAPCGLCYTSGTTGNPKGVLYSHKSTLLHTWAGSSANGLGLDKDDSILMVVPMFHVMGWGLPYIGAMNGIKLVLPGMGMDGAALVELIQKEKVTLAFGVPTIWLGLLNYCKENNIKLDTVKQTLIGGSAVPYSMIKQFDEEHNINVVQGWGMTETSPLATA
;
A
#
# COMPACT_ATOMS: atom_id res chain seq x y z
N GLU A 1 15.84 3.26 16.15
CA GLU A 1 16.14 3.53 17.58
C GLU A 1 16.68 4.96 17.73
N GLU A 2 17.78 5.32 17.05
CA GLU A 2 18.37 6.68 17.13
C GLU A 2 17.37 7.82 16.86
N PHE A 3 16.38 7.61 15.98
CA PHE A 3 15.35 8.60 15.65
C PHE A 3 14.42 8.92 16.82
N ILE A 4 14.13 7.94 17.67
CA ILE A 4 13.19 8.09 18.80
C ILE A 4 13.89 8.37 20.12
N GLU A 5 15.22 8.28 20.22
CA GLU A 5 15.99 8.50 21.46
C GLU A 5 15.80 9.91 22.04
N ASN A 6 15.54 10.91 21.18
CA ASN A 6 15.29 12.30 21.58
C ASN A 6 13.79 12.63 21.62
N GLY A 7 12.91 11.63 21.59
CA GLY A 7 11.47 11.83 21.71
C GLY A 7 11.07 12.34 23.09
N ASP A 8 10.04 13.17 23.14
CA ASP A 8 9.46 13.65 24.39
C ASP A 8 8.21 12.83 24.75
N GLU A 9 8.34 11.96 25.74
CA GLU A 9 7.23 11.13 26.24
C GLU A 9 6.15 11.96 26.95
N SER A 10 6.46 13.20 27.35
CA SER A 10 5.52 14.11 28.00
C SER A 10 4.75 15.02 27.04
N TYR A 11 4.89 14.82 25.71
CA TYR A 11 4.21 15.62 24.72
C TYR A 11 2.69 15.57 24.86
N ALA A 12 2.07 16.72 25.09
CA ALA A 12 0.62 16.84 25.15
C ALA A 12 0.04 16.91 23.73
N TRP A 13 -0.65 15.87 23.32
CA TRP A 13 -1.34 15.83 22.03
C TRP A 13 -2.47 16.86 21.99
N PRO A 14 -2.60 17.67 20.92
CA PRO A 14 -3.69 18.61 20.80
C PRO A 14 -5.04 17.88 20.66
N GLU A 15 -6.06 18.43 21.29
CA GLU A 15 -7.44 18.04 21.00
C GLU A 15 -7.83 18.60 19.63
N LEU A 16 -8.25 17.73 18.71
CA LEU A 16 -8.64 18.08 17.36
C LEU A 16 -10.08 17.63 17.10
N GLU A 17 -10.82 18.47 16.38
CA GLU A 17 -12.10 18.05 15.82
C GLU A 17 -11.88 16.93 14.79
N GLU A 18 -12.77 15.93 14.74
CA GLU A 18 -12.64 14.80 13.83
C GLU A 18 -12.65 15.20 12.34
N ASP A 19 -13.27 16.32 12.00
CA ASP A 19 -13.28 16.88 10.65
C ASP A 19 -12.09 17.84 10.39
N ALA A 20 -11.17 18.01 11.35
CA ALA A 20 -9.95 18.78 11.13
C ALA A 20 -9.13 18.17 9.98
N PRO A 21 -8.52 19.01 9.12
CA PRO A 21 -7.72 18.55 8.00
C PRO A 21 -6.43 17.87 8.48
N CYS A 22 -6.10 16.70 7.88
CA CYS A 22 -4.88 15.96 8.19
C CYS A 22 -3.97 15.74 6.96
N GLY A 23 -4.48 15.87 5.75
CA GLY A 23 -3.69 15.66 4.54
C GLY A 23 -4.30 16.33 3.32
N LEU A 24 -3.44 16.82 2.42
CA LEU A 24 -3.84 17.46 1.16
C LEU A 24 -3.15 16.76 0.01
N CYS A 25 -3.93 16.17 -0.90
CA CYS A 25 -3.45 15.56 -2.12
C CYS A 25 -4.01 16.27 -3.35
N TYR A 26 -3.17 16.52 -4.34
CA TYR A 26 -3.59 17.12 -5.59
C TYR A 26 -3.87 16.08 -6.66
N THR A 27 -4.95 16.27 -7.42
CA THR A 27 -5.23 15.52 -8.65
C THR A 27 -4.79 16.33 -9.86
N SER A 28 -4.41 15.64 -10.95
CA SER A 28 -4.04 16.30 -12.20
C SER A 28 -5.22 17.03 -12.86
N GLY A 29 -6.45 16.72 -12.44
CA GLY A 29 -7.67 17.25 -13.06
C GLY A 29 -7.83 16.80 -14.53
N THR A 30 -9.02 16.42 -14.92
CA THR A 30 -9.31 16.04 -16.32
C THR A 30 -9.66 17.26 -17.19
N THR A 31 -9.96 18.39 -16.59
CA THR A 31 -10.59 19.56 -17.28
C THR A 31 -10.00 20.90 -16.85
N GLY A 32 -8.74 20.99 -16.43
CA GLY A 32 -8.17 22.27 -16.03
C GLY A 32 -7.06 22.20 -15.01
N ASN A 33 -7.00 23.17 -14.11
CA ASN A 33 -5.97 23.24 -13.07
C ASN A 33 -6.09 22.08 -12.09
N PRO A 34 -4.95 21.63 -11.49
CA PRO A 34 -4.96 20.65 -10.43
C PRO A 34 -5.90 21.03 -9.28
N LYS A 35 -6.62 20.04 -8.74
CA LYS A 35 -7.55 20.23 -7.63
C LYS A 35 -6.98 19.59 -6.37
N GLY A 36 -7.00 20.33 -5.27
CA GLY A 36 -6.63 19.81 -3.96
C GLY A 36 -7.80 19.07 -3.33
N VAL A 37 -7.54 17.84 -2.87
CA VAL A 37 -8.46 17.03 -2.07
C VAL A 37 -7.96 17.04 -0.65
N LEU A 38 -8.76 17.55 0.27
CA LEU A 38 -8.44 17.70 1.68
C LEU A 38 -9.03 16.53 2.46
N TYR A 39 -8.17 15.73 3.07
CA TYR A 39 -8.60 14.64 3.96
C TYR A 39 -8.73 15.13 5.40
N SER A 40 -9.79 14.70 6.09
CA SER A 40 -9.93 14.90 7.51
C SER A 40 -9.36 13.72 8.31
N HIS A 41 -9.11 13.93 9.59
CA HIS A 41 -8.77 12.85 10.52
C HIS A 41 -9.83 11.75 10.48
N LYS A 42 -11.11 12.10 10.47
CA LYS A 42 -12.24 11.20 10.36
C LYS A 42 -12.21 10.35 9.09
N SER A 43 -12.06 10.97 7.91
CA SER A 43 -12.03 10.23 6.65
C SER A 43 -10.87 9.24 6.59
N THR A 44 -9.70 9.66 7.07
CA THR A 44 -8.51 8.83 7.14
C THR A 44 -8.69 7.65 8.10
N LEU A 45 -9.25 7.90 9.28
CA LEU A 45 -9.51 6.86 10.27
C LEU A 45 -10.54 5.83 9.77
N LEU A 46 -11.65 6.30 9.19
CA LEU A 46 -12.70 5.41 8.67
C LEU A 46 -12.19 4.55 7.50
N HIS A 47 -11.39 5.13 6.60
CA HIS A 47 -10.73 4.38 5.53
C HIS A 47 -9.77 3.32 6.11
N THR A 48 -8.96 3.70 7.08
CA THR A 48 -8.01 2.80 7.75
C THR A 48 -8.74 1.63 8.41
N TRP A 49 -9.83 1.91 9.11
CA TRP A 49 -10.64 0.91 9.78
C TRP A 49 -11.32 -0.04 8.79
N ALA A 50 -11.93 0.50 7.74
CA ALA A 50 -12.56 -0.30 6.69
C ALA A 50 -11.53 -1.22 5.99
N GLY A 51 -10.35 -0.68 5.63
CA GLY A 51 -9.26 -1.45 5.04
C GLY A 51 -8.70 -2.54 5.97
N SER A 52 -8.68 -2.29 7.27
CA SER A 52 -8.18 -3.25 8.28
C SER A 52 -9.16 -4.39 8.57
N SER A 53 -10.43 -4.25 8.18
CA SER A 53 -11.46 -5.25 8.48
C SER A 53 -11.22 -6.57 7.74
N ALA A 54 -11.74 -7.68 8.30
CA ALA A 54 -11.68 -9.00 7.66
C ALA A 54 -12.35 -9.04 6.28
N ASN A 55 -13.39 -8.22 6.07
CA ASN A 55 -14.08 -8.06 4.79
C ASN A 55 -13.44 -6.99 3.88
N GLY A 56 -12.40 -6.29 4.38
CA GLY A 56 -11.57 -5.38 3.60
C GLY A 56 -10.37 -6.13 3.04
N LEU A 57 -9.17 -5.82 3.56
CA LEU A 57 -7.93 -6.46 3.10
C LEU A 57 -7.58 -7.74 3.86
N GLY A 58 -8.32 -8.09 4.91
CA GLY A 58 -8.12 -9.31 5.70
C GLY A 58 -6.75 -9.37 6.40
N LEU A 59 -6.31 -8.26 6.94
CA LEU A 59 -4.96 -8.09 7.50
C LEU A 59 -4.83 -8.74 8.88
N ASP A 60 -3.66 -9.32 9.14
CA ASP A 60 -3.25 -9.82 10.43
C ASP A 60 -2.04 -9.03 10.97
N LYS A 61 -1.91 -8.91 12.30
CA LYS A 61 -0.77 -8.22 12.94
C LYS A 61 0.59 -8.83 12.60
N ASP A 62 0.62 -10.09 12.23
CA ASP A 62 1.84 -10.82 11.86
C ASP A 62 2.18 -10.67 10.36
N ASP A 63 1.39 -9.90 9.61
CA ASP A 63 1.67 -9.60 8.21
C ASP A 63 2.85 -8.63 8.04
N SER A 64 3.48 -8.73 6.88
CA SER A 64 4.53 -7.84 6.42
C SER A 64 4.13 -7.28 5.06
N ILE A 65 3.89 -5.97 4.99
CA ILE A 65 3.36 -5.29 3.80
C ILE A 65 4.49 -4.62 3.03
N LEU A 66 4.71 -5.05 1.78
CA LEU A 66 5.55 -4.32 0.83
C LEU A 66 4.72 -3.21 0.16
N MET A 67 5.11 -1.98 0.45
CA MET A 67 4.43 -0.79 -0.05
C MET A 67 5.21 -0.18 -1.21
N VAL A 68 4.90 -0.60 -2.45
CA VAL A 68 5.50 -0.05 -3.69
C VAL A 68 4.72 1.17 -4.19
N VAL A 69 3.93 1.76 -3.32
CA VAL A 69 3.11 2.94 -3.59
C VAL A 69 3.80 4.17 -3.04
N PRO A 70 3.99 5.24 -3.83
CA PRO A 70 4.60 6.47 -3.33
C PRO A 70 3.77 7.12 -2.21
N MET A 71 4.43 7.57 -1.15
CA MET A 71 3.76 8.24 -0.02
C MET A 71 3.00 9.51 -0.43
N PHE A 72 3.48 10.23 -1.45
CA PHE A 72 2.85 11.47 -1.95
C PHE A 72 1.59 11.20 -2.80
N HIS A 73 1.39 9.96 -3.28
CA HIS A 73 0.21 9.59 -4.06
C HIS A 73 -0.84 8.99 -3.16
N VAL A 74 -1.92 9.71 -2.98
CA VAL A 74 -3.07 9.38 -2.10
C VAL A 74 -2.60 8.80 -0.76
N MET A 75 -1.61 9.49 -0.18
CA MET A 75 -0.98 9.15 1.11
C MET A 75 -0.61 7.65 1.23
N GLY A 76 0.03 7.13 0.16
CA GLY A 76 0.45 5.74 0.10
C GLY A 76 -0.70 4.74 0.22
N TRP A 77 -1.86 5.06 -0.36
CA TRP A 77 -3.08 4.24 -0.33
C TRP A 77 -3.58 3.92 1.09
N GLY A 78 -3.26 4.78 2.06
CA GLY A 78 -3.65 4.60 3.45
C GLY A 78 -2.82 3.56 4.22
N LEU A 79 -1.86 2.89 3.57
CA LEU A 79 -1.07 1.82 4.19
C LEU A 79 -0.26 2.26 5.43
N PRO A 80 0.30 3.48 5.50
CA PRO A 80 0.96 3.95 6.72
C PRO A 80 0.05 3.97 7.94
N TYR A 81 -1.19 4.39 7.75
CA TYR A 81 -2.19 4.43 8.83
C TYR A 81 -2.69 3.03 9.20
N ILE A 82 -2.92 2.17 8.19
CA ILE A 82 -3.30 0.77 8.38
C ILE A 82 -2.20 0.03 9.15
N GLY A 83 -0.93 0.20 8.75
CA GLY A 83 0.19 -0.42 9.42
C GLY A 83 0.32 0.01 10.88
N ALA A 84 0.20 1.32 11.15
CA ALA A 84 0.27 1.86 12.50
C ALA A 84 -0.89 1.38 13.39
N MET A 85 -2.12 1.37 12.86
CA MET A 85 -3.31 0.93 13.61
C MET A 85 -3.24 -0.54 14.03
N ASN A 86 -2.70 -1.40 13.17
CA ASN A 86 -2.71 -2.85 13.37
C ASN A 86 -1.36 -3.39 13.87
N GLY A 87 -0.33 -2.56 14.04
CA GLY A 87 1.01 -3.00 14.41
C GLY A 87 1.69 -3.86 13.33
N ILE A 88 1.31 -3.67 12.06
CA ILE A 88 1.82 -4.44 10.93
C ILE A 88 3.16 -3.86 10.46
N LYS A 89 4.08 -4.75 10.11
CA LYS A 89 5.37 -4.37 9.53
C LYS A 89 5.21 -3.78 8.14
N LEU A 90 5.65 -2.53 7.95
CA LEU A 90 5.72 -1.88 6.65
C LEU A 90 7.14 -2.00 6.07
N VAL A 91 7.24 -2.51 4.85
CA VAL A 91 8.47 -2.66 4.09
C VAL A 91 8.47 -1.63 2.97
N LEU A 92 9.43 -0.71 3.02
CA LEU A 92 9.55 0.40 2.08
C LEU A 92 10.71 0.14 1.11
N PRO A 93 10.47 0.03 -0.21
CA PRO A 93 11.50 -0.33 -1.17
C PRO A 93 12.52 0.80 -1.44
N GLY A 94 12.21 2.03 -1.02
CA GLY A 94 13.06 3.18 -1.35
C GLY A 94 13.13 3.41 -2.86
N MET A 95 14.34 3.51 -3.40
CA MET A 95 14.56 3.74 -4.83
C MET A 95 14.66 2.44 -5.65
N GLY A 96 14.84 1.29 -5.01
CA GLY A 96 14.99 -0.01 -5.67
C GLY A 96 13.64 -0.65 -5.97
N MET A 97 13.09 -0.41 -7.16
CA MET A 97 11.79 -0.92 -7.59
C MET A 97 11.88 -1.86 -8.80
N ASP A 98 13.09 -2.26 -9.19
CA ASP A 98 13.27 -3.29 -10.20
C ASP A 98 13.02 -4.70 -9.63
N GLY A 99 12.87 -5.68 -10.53
CA GLY A 99 12.51 -7.04 -10.14
C GLY A 99 13.50 -7.69 -9.17
N ALA A 100 14.81 -7.45 -9.34
CA ALA A 100 15.85 -8.00 -8.47
C ALA A 100 15.77 -7.43 -7.05
N ALA A 101 15.70 -6.11 -6.94
CA ALA A 101 15.61 -5.43 -5.65
C ALA A 101 14.33 -5.81 -4.89
N LEU A 102 13.20 -5.90 -5.59
CA LEU A 102 11.94 -6.30 -4.98
C LEU A 102 11.95 -7.77 -4.51
N VAL A 103 12.53 -8.69 -5.29
CA VAL A 103 12.67 -10.09 -4.88
C VAL A 103 13.54 -10.20 -3.64
N GLU A 104 14.70 -9.54 -3.61
CA GLU A 104 15.59 -9.54 -2.45
C GLU A 104 14.85 -9.04 -1.20
N LEU A 105 14.12 -7.94 -1.34
CA LEU A 105 13.38 -7.33 -0.25
C LEU A 105 12.24 -8.23 0.25
N ILE A 106 11.48 -8.83 -0.67
CA ILE A 106 10.39 -9.78 -0.34
C ILE A 106 10.94 -10.96 0.47
N GLN A 107 12.03 -11.55 0.02
CA GLN A 107 12.62 -12.72 0.68
C GLN A 107 13.23 -12.36 2.05
N LYS A 108 14.01 -11.26 2.10
CA LYS A 108 14.67 -10.81 3.33
C LYS A 108 13.68 -10.42 4.42
N GLU A 109 12.66 -9.66 4.04
CA GLU A 109 11.68 -9.10 4.97
C GLU A 109 10.47 -10.03 5.19
N LYS A 110 10.41 -11.17 4.50
CA LYS A 110 9.33 -12.16 4.54
C LYS A 110 7.97 -11.52 4.29
N VAL A 111 7.89 -10.76 3.20
CA VAL A 111 6.68 -10.05 2.80
C VAL A 111 5.53 -11.04 2.58
N THR A 112 4.37 -10.76 3.19
CA THR A 112 3.16 -11.56 3.05
C THR A 112 2.12 -10.91 2.15
N LEU A 113 2.13 -9.59 2.09
CA LEU A 113 1.21 -8.77 1.30
C LEU A 113 1.99 -7.72 0.50
N ALA A 114 1.61 -7.50 -0.75
CA ALA A 114 2.30 -6.55 -1.60
C ALA A 114 1.29 -5.61 -2.30
N PHE A 115 1.58 -4.31 -2.31
CA PHE A 115 0.71 -3.28 -2.86
C PHE A 115 1.43 -2.47 -3.92
N GLY A 116 0.84 -2.38 -5.11
CA GLY A 116 1.47 -1.64 -6.20
C GLY A 116 0.63 -1.55 -7.46
N VAL A 117 1.27 -1.08 -8.52
CA VAL A 117 0.67 -0.87 -9.84
C VAL A 117 1.12 -1.93 -10.83
N PRO A 118 0.32 -2.23 -11.89
CA PRO A 118 0.62 -3.33 -12.83
C PRO A 118 2.01 -3.25 -13.47
N THR A 119 2.52 -2.05 -13.76
CA THR A 119 3.83 -1.89 -14.40
C THR A 119 4.99 -2.40 -13.56
N ILE A 120 4.93 -2.21 -12.25
CA ILE A 120 5.95 -2.70 -11.31
C ILE A 120 5.86 -4.23 -11.21
N TRP A 121 4.65 -4.76 -11.09
CA TRP A 121 4.43 -6.19 -11.00
C TRP A 121 4.83 -6.95 -12.27
N LEU A 122 4.68 -6.34 -13.44
CA LEU A 122 5.18 -6.92 -14.68
C LEU A 122 6.69 -7.10 -14.64
N GLY A 123 7.43 -6.09 -14.16
CA GLY A 123 8.89 -6.19 -13.99
C GLY A 123 9.30 -7.28 -12.99
N LEU A 124 8.61 -7.38 -11.87
CA LEU A 124 8.82 -8.42 -10.86
C LEU A 124 8.59 -9.83 -11.42
N LEU A 125 7.44 -10.06 -12.06
CA LEU A 125 7.07 -11.36 -12.63
C LEU A 125 8.04 -11.80 -13.75
N ASN A 126 8.45 -10.88 -14.62
CA ASN A 126 9.46 -11.18 -15.64
C ASN A 126 10.78 -11.60 -15.01
N TYR A 127 11.25 -10.87 -14.00
CA TYR A 127 12.48 -11.23 -13.30
C TYR A 127 12.38 -12.58 -12.60
N CYS A 128 11.25 -12.87 -11.94
CA CYS A 128 11.00 -14.16 -11.32
C CYS A 128 11.05 -15.30 -12.34
N LYS A 129 10.42 -15.11 -13.48
CA LYS A 129 10.40 -16.10 -14.56
C LYS A 129 11.79 -16.36 -15.16
N GLU A 130 12.55 -15.32 -15.47
CA GLU A 130 13.89 -15.41 -16.03
C GLU A 130 14.88 -16.11 -15.09
N ASN A 131 14.69 -15.95 -13.77
CA ASN A 131 15.59 -16.48 -12.75
C ASN A 131 15.02 -17.73 -12.03
N ASN A 132 13.86 -18.23 -12.47
CA ASN A 132 13.17 -19.38 -11.86
C ASN A 132 12.94 -19.21 -10.35
N ILE A 133 12.48 -18.02 -9.96
CA ILE A 133 12.21 -17.64 -8.55
C ILE A 133 10.72 -17.74 -8.27
N LYS A 134 10.38 -18.29 -7.11
CA LYS A 134 9.01 -18.31 -6.58
C LYS A 134 8.88 -17.37 -5.37
N LEU A 135 7.74 -16.68 -5.28
CA LEU A 135 7.45 -15.73 -4.19
C LEU A 135 6.68 -16.43 -3.08
N ASP A 136 7.34 -17.36 -2.37
CA ASP A 136 6.69 -18.31 -1.46
C ASP A 136 6.06 -17.68 -0.20
N THR A 137 6.49 -16.48 0.20
CA THR A 137 5.96 -15.81 1.41
C THR A 137 4.76 -14.93 1.13
N VAL A 138 4.60 -14.46 -0.11
CA VAL A 138 3.52 -13.54 -0.49
C VAL A 138 2.22 -14.34 -0.64
N LYS A 139 1.21 -13.99 0.13
CA LYS A 139 -0.12 -14.61 0.09
C LYS A 139 -1.07 -13.88 -0.85
N GLN A 140 -0.95 -12.56 -0.90
CA GLN A 140 -1.86 -11.70 -1.63
C GLN A 140 -1.16 -10.44 -2.15
N THR A 141 -1.60 -9.98 -3.31
CA THR A 141 -1.24 -8.66 -3.82
C THR A 141 -2.49 -7.85 -4.14
N LEU A 142 -2.51 -6.58 -3.70
CA LEU A 142 -3.51 -5.61 -4.16
C LEU A 142 -2.89 -4.76 -5.26
N ILE A 143 -3.53 -4.77 -6.41
CA ILE A 143 -3.09 -4.07 -7.60
C ILE A 143 -4.14 -3.02 -7.98
N GLY A 144 -3.71 -1.78 -8.10
CA GLY A 144 -4.59 -0.66 -8.42
C GLY A 144 -3.93 0.36 -9.33
N GLY A 145 -4.58 1.53 -9.48
CA GLY A 145 -4.10 2.61 -10.34
C GLY A 145 -4.43 2.45 -11.83
N SER A 146 -4.55 1.21 -12.32
CA SER A 146 -5.05 0.88 -13.65
C SER A 146 -5.60 -0.54 -13.69
N ALA A 147 -6.29 -0.90 -14.78
CA ALA A 147 -6.83 -2.27 -14.94
C ALA A 147 -5.70 -3.30 -14.93
N VAL A 148 -5.90 -4.39 -14.19
CA VAL A 148 -4.95 -5.49 -14.11
C VAL A 148 -5.18 -6.44 -15.30
N PRO A 149 -4.14 -6.72 -16.13
CA PRO A 149 -4.28 -7.70 -17.20
C PRO A 149 -4.62 -9.09 -16.65
N TYR A 150 -5.58 -9.77 -17.27
CA TYR A 150 -5.97 -11.13 -16.85
C TYR A 150 -4.79 -12.10 -16.84
N SER A 151 -3.86 -11.96 -17.80
CA SER A 151 -2.64 -12.76 -17.84
C SER A 151 -1.75 -12.58 -16.62
N MET A 152 -1.72 -11.38 -16.05
CA MET A 152 -0.96 -11.07 -14.80
C MET A 152 -1.62 -11.74 -13.59
N ILE A 153 -2.95 -11.66 -13.49
CA ILE A 153 -3.70 -12.34 -12.42
C ILE A 153 -3.41 -13.85 -12.47
N LYS A 154 -3.51 -14.43 -13.67
CA LYS A 154 -3.27 -15.85 -13.89
C LYS A 154 -1.82 -16.24 -13.55
N GLN A 155 -0.86 -15.42 -13.89
CA GLN A 155 0.54 -15.68 -13.58
C GLN A 155 0.82 -15.66 -12.07
N PHE A 156 0.29 -14.69 -11.34
CA PHE A 156 0.39 -14.68 -9.88
C PHE A 156 -0.22 -15.91 -9.22
N ASP A 157 -1.41 -16.33 -9.68
CA ASP A 157 -2.11 -17.48 -9.14
C ASP A 157 -1.39 -18.79 -9.50
N GLU A 158 -1.18 -19.08 -10.79
CA GLU A 158 -0.66 -20.38 -11.26
C GLU A 158 0.84 -20.59 -10.97
N GLU A 159 1.67 -19.55 -11.09
CA GLU A 159 3.12 -19.67 -10.91
C GLU A 159 3.56 -19.46 -9.46
N HIS A 160 2.86 -18.59 -8.71
CA HIS A 160 3.27 -18.18 -7.37
C HIS A 160 2.28 -18.55 -6.27
N ASN A 161 1.04 -18.94 -6.58
CA ASN A 161 -0.07 -19.20 -5.64
C ASN A 161 -0.40 -17.94 -4.81
N ILE A 162 -0.41 -16.80 -5.47
CA ILE A 162 -0.70 -15.48 -4.87
C ILE A 162 -2.09 -15.04 -5.30
N ASN A 163 -2.95 -14.73 -4.32
CA ASN A 163 -4.26 -14.14 -4.58
C ASN A 163 -4.12 -12.69 -5.07
N VAL A 164 -4.76 -12.36 -6.17
CA VAL A 164 -4.76 -10.99 -6.71
C VAL A 164 -6.07 -10.31 -6.40
N VAL A 165 -6.01 -9.20 -5.70
CA VAL A 165 -7.14 -8.30 -5.48
C VAL A 165 -6.95 -7.06 -6.34
N GLN A 166 -7.92 -6.76 -7.22
CA GLN A 166 -7.91 -5.52 -7.98
C GLN A 166 -8.61 -4.43 -7.20
N GLY A 167 -7.85 -3.44 -6.72
CA GLY A 167 -8.38 -2.26 -6.07
C GLY A 167 -8.75 -1.15 -7.06
N TRP A 168 -9.88 -0.50 -6.84
CA TRP A 168 -10.26 0.73 -7.52
C TRP A 168 -10.49 1.85 -6.51
N GLY A 169 -9.96 3.03 -6.83
CA GLY A 169 -10.13 4.23 -6.01
C GLY A 169 -9.68 5.48 -6.73
N MET A 170 -9.86 6.60 -6.07
CA MET A 170 -9.45 7.93 -6.53
C MET A 170 -8.95 8.73 -5.34
N THR A 171 -8.29 9.85 -5.61
CA THR A 171 -7.91 10.78 -4.54
C THR A 171 -9.14 11.22 -3.74
N GLU A 172 -10.27 11.41 -4.40
CA GLU A 172 -11.54 11.84 -3.79
C GLU A 172 -12.26 10.74 -2.98
N THR A 173 -11.80 9.49 -3.02
CA THR A 173 -12.43 8.36 -2.30
C THR A 173 -11.66 7.90 -1.06
N SER A 174 -10.64 8.61 -0.63
CA SER A 174 -9.85 8.49 0.61
C SER A 174 -8.90 7.29 0.80
N PRO A 175 -8.28 6.64 -0.16
CA PRO A 175 -8.43 6.56 -1.61
C PRO A 175 -9.25 5.36 -2.10
N LEU A 176 -9.25 4.21 -1.39
CA LEU A 176 -9.85 2.96 -1.85
C LEU A 176 -11.38 3.02 -1.76
N ALA A 177 -12.06 2.79 -2.89
CA ALA A 177 -13.51 2.72 -2.93
C ALA A 177 -14.02 1.28 -3.00
N THR A 178 -13.28 0.39 -3.67
CA THR A 178 -13.62 -1.03 -3.76
C THR A 178 -12.38 -1.88 -4.03
N ALA A 179 -12.41 -3.12 -3.57
CA ALA A 179 -11.41 -4.14 -3.81
C ALA A 179 -12.08 -5.52 -3.93
#